data_452355b0d569c912a4cc16d3889ab603
#
_entry.id   452355b0d569c912a4cc16d3889ab603
#
_cell.length_a   1.000
_cell.length_b   1.000
_cell.length_c   1.000
_cell.angle_alpha   90.00
_cell.angle_beta   90.00
_cell.angle_gamma   90.00
#
_symmetry.space_group_name_H-M   'P 1'
#
loop_
_entity.id
_entity.type
_entity.pdbx_description
1 polymer ?
#
loop_
_entity_poly.entity_id
_entity_poly.type
_entity_poly.pdbx_seq_one_letter_code
_entity_poly.pdbx_strand_id
1 'polypeptide(L)'
;MLQPKRTKFRKMHKGRIRGEAKGGSDLNFGTYGLKALEPERISARQIEAARRAMTRQMKRQGRVWIRIFPDVPVTAKPIEVRMGKGKGSVDRWTAKVKPGRIMFEIDGVDEATAREALRLAAMKLPIKTRTVVREDW
;
A
#
# COMPACT_ATOMS: atom_id res chain seq x y z
N MET A 1 5.99 8.40 -8.81
CA MET A 1 5.46 7.35 -7.93
C MET A 1 6.56 6.89 -6.98
N LEU A 2 6.16 6.27 -5.88
CA LEU A 2 7.11 5.80 -4.88
C LEU A 2 7.98 4.66 -5.42
N GLN A 3 9.26 4.77 -5.19
CA GLN A 3 10.23 3.70 -5.49
C GLN A 3 11.51 3.97 -4.71
N PRO A 4 12.33 2.93 -4.43
CA PRO A 4 13.60 3.13 -3.73
C PRO A 4 14.58 3.95 -4.57
N LYS A 5 15.32 4.82 -3.91
CA LYS A 5 16.39 5.57 -4.58
C LYS A 5 17.58 4.68 -4.91
N ARG A 6 17.92 3.77 -4.00
CA ARG A 6 18.99 2.80 -4.16
C ARG A 6 18.57 1.45 -3.64
N THR A 7 19.06 0.41 -4.28
CA THR A 7 18.82 -0.96 -3.85
C THR A 7 20.14 -1.72 -3.87
N LYS A 8 20.31 -2.64 -2.92
CA LYS A 8 21.45 -3.53 -2.90
C LYS A 8 21.41 -4.48 -4.10
N PHE A 9 20.21 -4.99 -4.40
CA PHE A 9 19.95 -5.81 -5.57
C PHE A 9 18.79 -5.20 -6.34
N ARG A 10 18.98 -5.08 -7.67
CA ARG A 10 17.96 -4.49 -8.52
C ARG A 10 16.76 -5.43 -8.72
N LYS A 11 17.01 -6.73 -8.69
CA LYS A 11 15.99 -7.74 -8.89
C LYS A 11 15.96 -8.68 -7.69
N MET A 12 14.78 -9.21 -7.37
CA MET A 12 14.60 -10.11 -6.23
C MET A 12 13.73 -11.29 -6.61
N HIS A 13 13.89 -12.37 -5.87
CA HIS A 13 13.01 -13.53 -6.01
C HIS A 13 11.61 -13.17 -5.52
N LYS A 14 10.60 -13.72 -6.20
CA LYS A 14 9.21 -13.37 -5.92
C LYS A 14 8.77 -13.76 -4.51
N GLY A 15 8.98 -14.99 -4.09
CA GLY A 15 8.59 -15.44 -2.78
C GLY A 15 7.09 -15.40 -2.51
N ARG A 16 6.71 -15.85 -1.31
CA ARG A 16 5.32 -15.81 -0.82
C ARG A 16 5.23 -14.92 0.41
N ILE A 17 4.10 -14.25 0.56
CA ILE A 17 3.81 -13.45 1.74
C ILE A 17 3.18 -14.37 2.78
N ARG A 18 3.84 -14.54 3.93
CA ARG A 18 3.39 -15.44 5.00
C ARG A 18 3.25 -14.70 6.32
N GLY A 19 2.35 -15.20 7.16
CA GLY A 19 2.16 -14.72 8.52
C GLY A 19 1.35 -13.44 8.60
N GLU A 20 1.26 -12.91 9.80
CA GLU A 20 0.55 -11.67 10.09
C GLU A 20 1.54 -10.53 10.36
N ALA A 21 1.08 -9.30 10.21
CA ALA A 21 1.91 -8.14 10.51
C ALA A 21 2.22 -8.08 12.00
N LYS A 22 3.52 -8.02 12.34
CA LYS A 22 3.97 -7.86 13.72
C LYS A 22 4.24 -6.40 14.05
N GLY A 23 4.59 -5.60 13.03
CA GLY A 23 4.77 -4.17 13.18
C GLY A 23 3.84 -3.43 12.23
N GLY A 24 3.58 -2.16 12.52
CA GLY A 24 2.71 -1.35 11.68
C GLY A 24 1.24 -1.77 11.74
N SER A 25 0.81 -2.42 12.83
CA SER A 25 -0.57 -2.88 13.02
C SER A 25 -1.43 -1.92 13.82
N ASP A 26 -0.83 -0.87 14.36
CA ASP A 26 -1.54 0.14 15.16
C ASP A 26 -1.42 1.52 14.52
N LEU A 27 -2.43 2.37 14.78
CA LEU A 27 -2.40 3.76 14.35
C LEU A 27 -1.38 4.54 15.19
N ASN A 28 -0.44 5.20 14.53
CA ASN A 28 0.62 5.95 15.21
C ASN A 28 0.55 7.45 14.93
N PHE A 29 0.03 7.84 13.78
CA PHE A 29 0.06 9.24 13.32
C PHE A 29 -1.32 9.87 13.22
N GLY A 30 -2.31 9.11 12.74
CA GLY A 30 -3.64 9.63 12.49
C GLY A 30 -4.69 9.06 13.43
N THR A 31 -5.91 9.56 13.28
CA THR A 31 -7.08 9.11 14.04
C THR A 31 -7.78 7.95 13.34
N TYR A 32 -7.70 7.90 12.02
CA TYR A 32 -8.35 6.88 11.19
C TYR A 32 -7.32 6.20 10.31
N GLY A 33 -7.55 4.93 10.02
CA GLY A 33 -6.63 4.20 9.16
C GLY A 33 -7.30 3.08 8.39
N LEU A 34 -6.59 2.58 7.39
CA LEU A 34 -7.01 1.48 6.55
C LEU A 34 -6.10 0.28 6.82
N LYS A 35 -6.68 -0.78 7.35
CA LYS A 35 -5.96 -2.01 7.72
C LYS A 35 -6.20 -3.08 6.66
N ALA A 36 -5.12 -3.76 6.27
CA ALA A 36 -5.21 -4.90 5.36
C ALA A 36 -5.77 -6.12 6.08
N LEU A 37 -6.67 -6.84 5.43
CA LEU A 37 -7.22 -8.10 5.96
C LEU A 37 -6.68 -9.31 5.22
N GLU A 38 -6.00 -9.11 4.11
CA GLU A 38 -5.45 -10.18 3.27
C GLU A 38 -3.99 -9.88 2.93
N PRO A 39 -3.16 -10.91 2.68
CA PRO A 39 -1.80 -10.69 2.20
C PRO A 39 -1.82 -10.38 0.69
N GLU A 40 -1.05 -9.40 0.26
CA GLU A 40 -0.92 -9.08 -1.16
C GLU A 40 0.29 -8.17 -1.41
N ARG A 41 0.69 -8.12 -2.66
CA ARG A 41 1.64 -7.14 -3.14
C ARG A 41 0.88 -5.94 -3.69
N ILE A 42 1.12 -4.78 -3.12
CA ILE A 42 0.48 -3.54 -3.52
C ILE A 42 1.47 -2.75 -4.38
N SER A 43 1.10 -2.43 -5.61
CA SER A 43 2.00 -1.72 -6.52
C SER A 43 2.08 -0.23 -6.17
N ALA A 44 3.17 0.42 -6.59
CA ALA A 44 3.33 1.86 -6.43
C ALA A 44 2.17 2.62 -7.09
N ARG A 45 1.67 2.13 -8.21
CA ARG A 45 0.53 2.74 -8.91
C ARG A 45 -0.76 2.64 -8.09
N GLN A 46 -0.99 1.49 -7.44
CA GLN A 46 -2.15 1.32 -6.57
C GLN A 46 -2.08 2.22 -5.36
N ILE A 47 -0.90 2.35 -4.74
CA ILE A 47 -0.68 3.26 -3.62
C ILE A 47 -0.98 4.70 -4.03
N GLU A 48 -0.48 5.13 -5.19
CA GLU A 48 -0.71 6.48 -5.69
C GLU A 48 -2.19 6.73 -6.01
N ALA A 49 -2.86 5.75 -6.62
CA ALA A 49 -4.29 5.85 -6.92
C ALA A 49 -5.12 5.99 -5.63
N ALA A 50 -4.79 5.21 -4.60
CA ALA A 50 -5.46 5.29 -3.31
C ALA A 50 -5.22 6.66 -2.65
N ARG A 51 -3.98 7.14 -2.66
CA ARG A 51 -3.63 8.46 -2.13
C ARG A 51 -4.43 9.57 -2.79
N ARG A 52 -4.52 9.55 -4.11
CA ARG A 52 -5.27 10.55 -4.88
C ARG A 52 -6.75 10.50 -4.54
N ALA A 53 -7.32 9.31 -4.42
CA ALA A 53 -8.74 9.16 -4.08
C ALA A 53 -9.03 9.74 -2.68
N MET A 54 -8.17 9.47 -1.70
CA MET A 54 -8.32 10.03 -0.36
C MET A 54 -8.21 11.55 -0.35
N THR A 55 -7.17 12.07 -0.97
CA THR A 55 -6.91 13.51 -1.01
C THR A 55 -8.05 14.27 -1.69
N ARG A 56 -8.59 13.70 -2.76
CA ARG A 56 -9.71 14.31 -3.47
C ARG A 56 -10.96 14.37 -2.60
N GLN A 57 -11.27 13.30 -1.88
CA GLN A 57 -12.43 13.25 -1.00
C GLN A 57 -12.29 14.22 0.16
N MET A 58 -11.08 14.36 0.69
CA MET A 58 -10.78 15.25 1.81
C MET A 58 -10.69 16.73 1.38
N LYS A 59 -10.75 17.02 0.10
CA LYS A 59 -10.65 18.39 -0.48
C LYS A 59 -9.40 19.13 0.01
N ARG A 60 -8.28 18.39 0.13
CA ARG A 60 -6.98 18.92 0.59
C ARG A 60 -6.98 19.37 2.06
N GLN A 61 -7.99 18.99 2.83
CA GLN A 61 -8.00 19.23 4.27
C GLN A 61 -7.38 18.03 4.99
N GLY A 62 -6.80 18.28 6.17
CA GLY A 62 -6.21 17.22 6.97
C GLY A 62 -4.91 16.70 6.40
N ARG A 63 -4.49 15.54 6.91
CA ARG A 63 -3.24 14.88 6.52
C ARG A 63 -3.47 13.41 6.21
N VAL A 64 -2.65 12.91 5.28
CA VAL A 64 -2.61 11.50 4.90
C VAL A 64 -1.19 11.00 5.12
N TRP A 65 -1.04 9.85 5.79
CA TRP A 65 0.23 9.15 5.91
C TRP A 65 0.14 7.84 5.15
N ILE A 66 1.13 7.59 4.30
CA ILE A 66 1.30 6.31 3.61
C ILE A 66 2.25 5.47 4.46
N ARG A 67 1.76 4.37 5.04
CA ARG A 67 2.52 3.54 5.96
C ARG A 67 3.20 2.33 5.31
N ILE A 68 3.05 2.18 4.01
CA ILE A 68 3.69 1.12 3.23
C ILE A 68 4.56 1.75 2.15
N PHE A 69 5.64 1.07 1.79
CA PHE A 69 6.54 1.57 0.76
C PHE A 69 6.82 0.45 -0.25
N PRO A 70 6.75 0.74 -1.55
CA PRO A 70 6.97 -0.27 -2.60
C PRO A 70 8.46 -0.49 -2.85
N ASP A 71 9.09 -1.30 -2.02
CA ASP A 71 10.52 -1.57 -2.07
C ASP A 71 10.89 -2.91 -2.73
N VAL A 72 9.89 -3.70 -3.15
CA VAL A 72 10.11 -5.01 -3.76
C VAL A 72 9.91 -4.91 -5.26
N PRO A 73 10.96 -5.17 -6.07
CA PRO A 73 10.82 -5.14 -7.51
C PRO A 73 10.11 -6.38 -8.03
N VAL A 74 9.22 -6.20 -8.99
CA VAL A 74 8.57 -7.28 -9.74
C VAL A 74 9.02 -7.17 -11.18
N THR A 75 9.53 -8.26 -11.72
CA THR A 75 10.05 -8.30 -13.09
C THR A 75 9.04 -8.93 -14.02
N ALA A 76 9.05 -8.48 -15.27
CA ALA A 76 8.25 -9.08 -16.33
C ALA A 76 9.09 -9.16 -17.58
N LYS A 77 8.90 -10.23 -18.36
CA LYS A 77 9.51 -10.35 -19.68
C LYS A 77 8.51 -9.90 -20.73
N PRO A 78 8.96 -9.23 -21.80
CA PRO A 78 8.10 -8.97 -22.94
C PRO A 78 7.53 -10.27 -23.50
N ILE A 79 6.32 -10.22 -24.03
CA ILE A 79 5.65 -11.39 -24.62
C ILE A 79 6.50 -12.06 -25.70
N GLU A 80 7.28 -11.27 -26.43
CA GLU A 80 8.10 -11.72 -27.55
C GLU A 80 9.39 -12.42 -27.13
N VAL A 81 9.77 -12.34 -25.85
CA VAL A 81 11.00 -12.93 -25.35
C VAL A 81 10.72 -14.36 -24.88
N ARG A 82 11.54 -15.29 -25.36
CA ARG A 82 11.42 -16.71 -24.99
C ARG A 82 11.70 -16.90 -23.50
N MET A 83 10.96 -17.80 -22.87
CA MET A 83 11.20 -18.20 -21.48
C MET A 83 12.59 -18.83 -21.33
N GLY A 84 13.22 -18.62 -20.17
CA GLY A 84 14.49 -19.27 -19.85
C GLY A 84 15.74 -18.47 -20.15
N LYS A 85 15.64 -17.30 -20.76
CA LYS A 85 16.80 -16.44 -21.06
C LYS A 85 17.16 -15.46 -19.95
N GLY A 86 16.98 -15.91 -18.69
CA GLY A 86 17.25 -15.05 -17.54
C GLY A 86 16.04 -14.25 -17.10
N LYS A 87 16.20 -13.51 -16.01
CA LYS A 87 15.13 -12.72 -15.40
C LYS A 87 14.87 -11.45 -16.20
N GLY A 88 13.61 -11.13 -16.43
CA GLY A 88 13.22 -9.92 -17.13
C GLY A 88 13.63 -8.66 -16.38
N SER A 89 13.44 -7.50 -17.02
CA SER A 89 13.71 -6.21 -16.38
C SER A 89 12.68 -5.91 -15.29
N VAL A 90 13.01 -4.99 -14.39
CA VAL A 90 12.08 -4.54 -13.37
C VAL A 90 10.91 -3.83 -14.03
N ASP A 91 9.70 -4.38 -13.88
CA ASP A 91 8.48 -3.84 -14.45
C ASP A 91 7.80 -2.85 -13.49
N ARG A 92 7.75 -3.20 -12.22
CA ARG A 92 7.09 -2.36 -11.22
C ARG A 92 7.67 -2.62 -9.82
N TRP A 93 7.40 -1.68 -8.93
CA TRP A 93 7.74 -1.79 -7.53
C TRP A 93 6.48 -2.07 -6.71
N THR A 94 6.59 -2.93 -5.74
CA THR A 94 5.47 -3.33 -4.90
C THR A 94 5.86 -3.36 -3.43
N ALA A 95 4.85 -3.20 -2.56
CA ALA A 95 4.99 -3.41 -1.12
C ALA A 95 4.35 -4.76 -0.78
N LYS A 96 5.07 -5.59 -0.02
CA LYS A 96 4.50 -6.82 0.54
C LYS A 96 3.71 -6.46 1.79
N VAL A 97 2.40 -6.66 1.74
CA VAL A 97 1.50 -6.32 2.84
C VAL A 97 0.97 -7.60 3.45
N LYS A 98 1.09 -7.70 4.78
CA LYS A 98 0.57 -8.83 5.56
C LYS A 98 -0.77 -8.43 6.19
N PRO A 99 -1.64 -9.42 6.48
CA PRO A 99 -2.88 -9.12 7.22
C PRO A 99 -2.57 -8.42 8.53
N GLY A 100 -3.35 -7.39 8.86
CA GLY A 100 -3.17 -6.59 10.07
C GLY A 100 -2.34 -5.32 9.88
N ARG A 101 -1.68 -5.15 8.75
CA ARG A 101 -0.88 -3.96 8.46
C ARG A 101 -1.74 -2.74 8.21
N ILE A 102 -1.42 -1.63 8.87
CA ILE A 102 -2.02 -0.33 8.56
C ILE A 102 -1.30 0.22 7.31
N MET A 103 -2.05 0.44 6.25
CA MET A 103 -1.50 0.92 4.99
C MET A 103 -1.53 2.43 4.87
N PHE A 104 -2.60 3.05 5.36
CA PHE A 104 -2.80 4.50 5.30
C PHE A 104 -3.38 4.99 6.62
N GLU A 105 -3.06 6.24 6.97
CA GLU A 105 -3.66 6.92 8.12
C GLU A 105 -4.13 8.30 7.69
N ILE A 106 -5.21 8.76 8.30
CA ILE A 106 -5.80 10.08 8.04
C ILE A 106 -6.05 10.78 9.38
N ASP A 107 -5.86 12.10 9.38
CA ASP A 107 -6.22 12.95 10.51
C ASP A 107 -6.64 14.33 10.00
N GLY A 108 -7.29 15.10 10.86
CA GLY A 108 -7.66 16.47 10.57
C GLY A 108 -8.96 16.64 9.79
N VAL A 109 -9.78 15.59 9.69
CA VAL A 109 -11.11 15.63 9.08
C VAL A 109 -12.11 14.91 9.98
N ASP A 110 -13.39 15.16 9.75
CA ASP A 110 -14.44 14.49 10.51
C ASP A 110 -14.56 13.01 10.14
N GLU A 111 -15.22 12.24 10.99
CA GLU A 111 -15.33 10.80 10.82
C GLU A 111 -15.99 10.39 9.50
N ALA A 112 -17.07 11.07 9.13
CA ALA A 112 -17.79 10.76 7.88
C ALA A 112 -16.89 10.96 6.66
N THR A 113 -16.16 12.06 6.61
CA THR A 113 -15.22 12.36 5.52
C THR A 113 -14.08 11.33 5.50
N ALA A 114 -13.53 11.02 6.67
CA ALA A 114 -12.43 10.06 6.77
C ALA A 114 -12.85 8.66 6.32
N ARG A 115 -14.00 8.18 6.76
CA ARG A 115 -14.51 6.87 6.36
C ARG A 115 -14.77 6.77 4.87
N GLU A 116 -15.34 7.82 4.28
CA GLU A 116 -15.58 7.84 2.83
C GLU A 116 -14.27 7.90 2.06
N ALA A 117 -13.30 8.69 2.52
CA ALA A 117 -11.98 8.76 1.88
C ALA A 117 -11.30 7.39 1.90
N LEU A 118 -11.33 6.70 3.03
CA LEU A 118 -10.72 5.38 3.16
C LEU A 118 -11.47 4.32 2.34
N ARG A 119 -12.80 4.42 2.24
CA ARG A 119 -13.59 3.55 1.38
C ARG A 119 -13.19 3.68 -0.08
N LEU A 120 -13.03 4.92 -0.56
CA LEU A 120 -12.62 5.19 -1.94
C LEU A 120 -11.18 4.70 -2.19
N ALA A 121 -10.31 4.88 -1.21
CA ALA A 121 -8.94 4.35 -1.31
C ALA A 121 -8.94 2.83 -1.41
N ALA A 122 -9.75 2.17 -0.61
CA ALA A 122 -9.86 0.71 -0.61
C ALA A 122 -10.28 0.17 -1.97
N MET A 123 -11.11 0.90 -2.70
CA MET A 123 -11.54 0.50 -4.04
C MET A 123 -10.40 0.48 -5.06
N LYS A 124 -9.28 1.15 -4.76
CA LYS A 124 -8.09 1.16 -5.63
C LYS A 124 -7.10 0.05 -5.28
N LEU A 125 -7.36 -0.68 -4.20
CA LEU A 125 -6.48 -1.73 -3.71
C LEU A 125 -7.05 -3.11 -4.04
N PRO A 126 -6.19 -4.12 -4.25
CA PRO A 126 -6.64 -5.45 -4.69
C PRO A 126 -7.04 -6.38 -3.55
N ILE A 127 -7.17 -5.89 -2.32
CA ILE A 127 -7.41 -6.71 -1.13
C ILE A 127 -8.58 -6.19 -0.31
N LYS A 128 -9.10 -7.05 0.53
CA LYS A 128 -10.08 -6.65 1.54
C LYS A 128 -9.39 -5.85 2.62
N THR A 129 -10.06 -4.80 3.06
CA THR A 129 -9.54 -3.85 4.03
C THR A 129 -10.59 -3.55 5.08
N ARG A 130 -10.14 -2.94 6.18
CA ARG A 130 -11.01 -2.49 7.24
C ARG A 130 -10.60 -1.10 7.69
N THR A 131 -11.57 -0.21 7.87
CA THR A 131 -11.31 1.08 8.47
C THR A 131 -11.21 0.91 9.98
N VAL A 132 -10.17 1.47 10.57
CA VAL A 132 -9.95 1.44 12.01
C VAL A 132 -9.89 2.85 12.54
N VAL A 133 -10.30 3.02 13.79
CA VAL A 133 -10.33 4.30 14.49
C VAL A 133 -9.42 4.19 15.70
N ARG A 134 -8.64 5.26 15.95
CA ARG A 134 -7.78 5.31 17.12
C ARG A 134 -8.63 5.41 18.37
N GLU A 135 -8.36 4.54 19.32
CA GLU A 135 -9.01 4.60 20.62
C GLU A 135 -8.19 5.52 21.53
N ASP A 136 -8.86 6.54 22.07
CA ASP A 136 -8.26 7.41 23.06
C ASP A 136 -8.53 6.85 24.46
N TRP A 137 -7.47 6.69 25.24
CA TRP A 137 -7.51 6.17 26.61
C TRP A 137 -7.58 7.30 27.63
#